data_66e6a733103a49ceb521127f3edafb41
#
_entry.id   66e6a733103a49ceb521127f3edafb41
#
_cell.length_a   1.000
_cell.length_b   1.000
_cell.length_c   1.000
_cell.angle_alpha   90.00
_cell.angle_beta   90.00
_cell.angle_gamma   90.00
#
_symmetry.space_group_name_H-M   'P 1'
#
loop_
_entity.id
_entity.type
_entity.pdbx_description
1 polymer ?
#
loop_
_entity_poly.entity_id
_entity_poly.type
_entity_poly.pdbx_seq_one_letter_code
_entity_poly.pdbx_strand_id
1 'polypeptide(L)'
;MGLDEEEIRARVLEAAAFTDIGEDLLDKSPFDLSGGQKRRVALAGVIAMRPEVLVLDEPAAGLDPLGRTYIFDGIREYQRKTGSTVLIVSHSMEDMARYCDDVIVMSGAKVLLQGERAEVFAHVDELAKTGLDVPQITHLMKLLRERGVDVPKNVYTVDEAVAALHGLFERGGDRV
;
A
#
# COMPACT_ATOMS: atom_id res chain seq x y z
N MET A 1 1.03 -27.65 13.18
CA MET A 1 2.27 -27.28 12.50
C MET A 1 3.52 -27.99 13.06
N GLY A 2 3.53 -28.57 14.24
CA GLY A 2 4.65 -29.36 14.75
C GLY A 2 5.96 -28.57 14.97
N LEU A 3 5.85 -27.25 15.15
CA LEU A 3 7.00 -26.40 15.47
C LEU A 3 7.34 -26.51 16.96
N ASP A 4 8.63 -26.37 17.30
CA ASP A 4 9.04 -26.25 18.69
C ASP A 4 8.78 -24.83 19.26
N GLU A 5 8.89 -24.68 20.57
CA GLU A 5 8.58 -23.39 21.25
C GLU A 5 9.55 -22.27 20.85
N GLU A 6 10.80 -22.60 20.55
CA GLU A 6 11.81 -21.63 20.16
C GLU A 6 11.49 -21.05 18.78
N GLU A 7 11.15 -21.90 17.82
CA GLU A 7 10.72 -21.47 16.48
C GLU A 7 9.43 -20.68 16.53
N ILE A 8 8.44 -21.07 17.34
CA ILE A 8 7.20 -20.33 17.52
C ILE A 8 7.51 -18.92 18.04
N ARG A 9 8.32 -18.82 19.09
CA ARG A 9 8.70 -17.53 19.68
C ARG A 9 9.44 -16.64 18.67
N ALA A 10 10.38 -17.21 17.91
CA ALA A 10 11.12 -16.49 16.89
C ALA A 10 10.17 -15.90 15.82
N ARG A 11 9.21 -16.68 15.33
CA ARG A 11 8.22 -16.22 14.35
C ARG A 11 7.29 -15.15 14.89
N VAL A 12 6.88 -15.25 16.15
CA VAL A 12 6.04 -14.23 16.79
C VAL A 12 6.80 -12.91 16.92
N LEU A 13 8.06 -12.93 17.36
CA LEU A 13 8.87 -11.72 17.48
C LEU A 13 9.17 -11.08 16.11
N GLU A 14 9.47 -11.90 15.10
CA GLU A 14 9.65 -11.41 13.72
C GLU A 14 8.37 -10.76 13.19
N ALA A 15 7.21 -11.39 13.39
CA ALA A 15 5.93 -10.85 12.95
C ALA A 15 5.57 -9.55 13.71
N ALA A 16 5.86 -9.47 15.00
CA ALA A 16 5.69 -8.27 15.79
C ALA A 16 6.54 -7.10 15.27
N ALA A 17 7.79 -7.39 14.88
CA ALA A 17 8.68 -6.39 14.27
C ALA A 17 8.14 -5.87 12.92
N PHE A 18 7.61 -6.73 12.03
CA PHE A 18 7.00 -6.29 10.78
C PHE A 18 5.77 -5.39 10.95
N THR A 19 5.09 -5.52 12.08
CA THR A 19 3.84 -4.78 12.34
C THR A 19 4.02 -3.67 13.37
N ASP A 20 5.26 -3.32 13.72
CA ASP A 20 5.58 -2.29 14.71
C ASP A 20 4.87 -2.53 16.06
N ILE A 21 4.91 -3.77 16.53
CA ILE A 21 4.45 -4.18 17.85
C ILE A 21 5.64 -4.33 18.76
N GLY A 22 5.72 -3.48 19.81
CA GLY A 22 6.74 -3.60 20.83
C GLY A 22 6.54 -4.84 21.71
N GLU A 23 7.63 -5.40 22.21
CA GLU A 23 7.59 -6.59 23.08
C GLU A 23 6.75 -6.36 24.36
N ASP A 24 6.66 -5.11 24.83
CA ASP A 24 5.84 -4.72 25.99
C ASP A 24 4.33 -4.92 25.76
N LEU A 25 3.91 -5.11 24.52
CA LEU A 25 2.52 -5.36 24.15
C LEU A 25 2.18 -6.85 24.04
N LEU A 26 3.17 -7.73 23.91
CA LEU A 26 2.95 -9.17 23.67
C LEU A 26 2.22 -9.87 24.84
N ASP A 27 2.46 -9.42 26.06
CA ASP A 27 1.84 -9.98 27.26
C ASP A 27 0.57 -9.24 27.69
N LYS A 28 0.16 -8.18 26.97
CA LYS A 28 -1.05 -7.43 27.30
C LYS A 28 -2.30 -8.13 26.82
N SER A 29 -3.38 -7.95 27.59
CA SER A 29 -4.70 -8.38 27.14
C SER A 29 -5.10 -7.65 25.86
N PRO A 30 -5.66 -8.35 24.84
CA PRO A 30 -6.18 -7.70 23.64
C PRO A 30 -7.22 -6.61 23.93
N PHE A 31 -7.90 -6.66 25.08
CA PHE A 31 -8.88 -5.65 25.48
C PHE A 31 -8.23 -4.33 25.88
N ASP A 32 -6.99 -4.34 26.33
CA ASP A 32 -6.24 -3.16 26.77
C ASP A 32 -5.52 -2.44 25.60
N LEU A 33 -5.58 -3.01 24.41
CA LEU A 33 -4.97 -2.45 23.20
C LEU A 33 -5.88 -1.41 22.53
N SER A 34 -5.28 -0.36 21.99
CA SER A 34 -5.98 0.57 21.10
C SER A 34 -6.46 -0.12 19.81
N GLY A 35 -7.39 0.49 19.07
CA GLY A 35 -7.88 -0.07 17.81
C GLY A 35 -6.76 -0.33 16.79
N GLY A 36 -5.82 0.60 16.66
CA GLY A 36 -4.66 0.43 15.78
C GLY A 36 -3.72 -0.69 16.23
N GLN A 37 -3.46 -0.80 17.54
CA GLN A 37 -2.65 -1.89 18.09
C GLN A 37 -3.33 -3.25 17.87
N LYS A 38 -4.64 -3.37 18.11
CA LYS A 38 -5.41 -4.60 17.84
C LYS A 38 -5.25 -5.05 16.38
N ARG A 39 -5.32 -4.10 15.44
CA ARG A 39 -5.19 -4.42 14.02
C ARG A 39 -3.79 -4.88 13.67
N ARG A 40 -2.75 -4.24 14.19
CA ARG A 40 -1.35 -4.65 14.02
C ARG A 40 -1.08 -6.03 14.63
N VAL A 41 -1.59 -6.30 15.81
CA VAL A 41 -1.48 -7.63 16.44
C VAL A 41 -2.21 -8.71 15.63
N ALA A 42 -3.41 -8.41 15.10
CA ALA A 42 -4.12 -9.34 14.24
C ALA A 42 -3.32 -9.68 12.97
N LEU A 43 -2.72 -8.67 12.33
CA LEU A 43 -1.85 -8.87 11.17
C LEU A 43 -0.59 -9.68 11.54
N ALA A 44 0.05 -9.37 12.68
CA ALA A 44 1.20 -10.12 13.19
C ALA A 44 0.86 -11.61 13.38
N GLY A 45 -0.31 -11.92 13.93
CA GLY A 45 -0.77 -13.29 14.13
C GLY A 45 -0.89 -14.08 12.84
N VAL A 46 -1.32 -13.43 11.74
CA VAL A 46 -1.38 -14.08 10.42
C VAL A 46 0.02 -14.23 9.81
N ILE A 47 0.86 -13.19 9.89
CA ILE A 47 2.24 -13.20 9.37
C ILE A 47 3.11 -14.27 10.07
N ALA A 48 2.94 -14.46 11.39
CA ALA A 48 3.67 -15.46 12.16
C ALA A 48 3.49 -16.90 11.63
N MET A 49 2.37 -17.17 10.95
CA MET A 49 2.12 -18.46 10.31
C MET A 49 2.93 -18.67 9.02
N ARG A 50 3.60 -17.63 8.53
CA ARG A 50 4.36 -17.61 7.26
C ARG A 50 3.59 -18.20 6.09
N PRO A 51 2.41 -17.64 5.73
CA PRO A 51 1.62 -18.11 4.61
C PRO A 51 2.34 -17.85 3.27
N GLU A 52 2.20 -18.77 2.32
CA GLU A 52 2.67 -18.56 0.94
C GLU A 52 1.83 -17.50 0.21
N VAL A 53 0.55 -17.39 0.57
CA VAL A 53 -0.38 -16.38 0.05
C VAL A 53 -1.04 -15.67 1.23
N LEU A 54 -0.82 -14.36 1.31
CA LEU A 54 -1.40 -13.49 2.33
C LEU A 54 -2.52 -12.65 1.70
N VAL A 55 -3.76 -12.83 2.17
CA VAL A 55 -4.92 -12.06 1.69
C VAL A 55 -5.35 -11.09 2.79
N LEU A 56 -5.40 -9.81 2.47
CA LEU A 56 -5.71 -8.72 3.41
C LEU A 56 -6.87 -7.88 2.87
N ASP A 57 -7.94 -7.80 3.66
CA ASP A 57 -9.10 -6.97 3.33
C ASP A 57 -9.07 -5.70 4.19
N GLU A 58 -8.94 -4.55 3.51
CA GLU A 58 -8.85 -3.21 4.11
C GLU A 58 -7.83 -3.15 5.29
N PRO A 59 -6.56 -3.56 5.11
CA PRO A 59 -5.62 -3.72 6.23
C PRO A 59 -5.34 -2.43 7.00
N ALA A 60 -5.47 -1.28 6.38
CA ALA A 60 -5.20 0.03 6.96
C ALA A 60 -6.46 0.86 7.27
N ALA A 61 -7.68 0.29 7.16
CA ALA A 61 -8.90 1.04 7.43
C ALA A 61 -8.97 1.54 8.87
N GLY A 62 -9.33 2.82 9.05
CA GLY A 62 -9.48 3.44 10.37
C GLY A 62 -8.16 3.77 11.10
N LEU A 63 -7.02 3.59 10.46
CA LEU A 63 -5.73 4.03 10.97
C LEU A 63 -5.45 5.48 10.56
N ASP A 64 -4.68 6.17 11.39
CA ASP A 64 -4.09 7.45 11.04
C ASP A 64 -3.02 7.28 9.93
N PRO A 65 -2.56 8.37 9.28
CA PRO A 65 -1.62 8.27 8.18
C PRO A 65 -0.31 7.55 8.53
N LEU A 66 0.18 7.72 9.75
CA LEU A 66 1.40 7.08 10.22
C LEU A 66 1.19 5.57 10.43
N GLY A 67 0.12 5.18 11.10
CA GLY A 67 -0.26 3.77 11.30
C GLY A 67 -0.51 3.05 9.98
N ARG A 68 -1.10 3.74 8.98
CA ARG A 68 -1.27 3.22 7.62
C ARG A 68 0.08 2.92 6.96
N THR A 69 1.02 3.86 7.03
CA THR A 69 2.38 3.66 6.49
C THR A 69 3.06 2.47 7.14
N TYR A 70 3.04 2.35 8.46
CA TYR A 70 3.64 1.21 9.16
C TYR A 70 3.07 -0.15 8.74
N ILE A 71 1.75 -0.24 8.55
CA ILE A 71 1.10 -1.48 8.09
C ILE A 71 1.60 -1.87 6.70
N PHE A 72 1.57 -0.95 5.74
CA PHE A 72 1.96 -1.26 4.36
C PHE A 72 3.46 -1.51 4.21
N ASP A 73 4.30 -0.74 4.90
CA ASP A 73 5.75 -0.95 4.88
C ASP A 73 6.11 -2.31 5.51
N GLY A 74 5.45 -2.69 6.61
CA GLY A 74 5.60 -4.00 7.23
C GLY A 74 5.18 -5.15 6.32
N ILE A 75 4.04 -5.02 5.62
CA ILE A 75 3.57 -6.00 4.63
C ILE A 75 4.59 -6.14 3.49
N ARG A 76 5.10 -5.03 2.98
CA ARG A 76 6.09 -5.03 1.89
C ARG A 76 7.42 -5.64 2.32
N GLU A 77 7.87 -5.35 3.53
CA GLU A 77 9.07 -5.97 4.08
C GLU A 77 8.90 -7.48 4.28
N TYR A 78 7.73 -7.89 4.79
CA TYR A 78 7.38 -9.32 4.91
C TYR A 78 7.43 -10.01 3.55
N GLN A 79 6.74 -9.47 2.53
CA GLN A 79 6.74 -10.00 1.18
C GLN A 79 8.17 -10.15 0.62
N ARG A 80 8.99 -9.09 0.77
CA ARG A 80 10.38 -9.09 0.28
C ARG A 80 11.24 -10.16 0.94
N LYS A 81 11.04 -10.41 2.25
CA LYS A 81 11.83 -11.40 3.01
C LYS A 81 11.37 -12.83 2.75
N THR A 82 10.08 -13.04 2.57
CA THR A 82 9.51 -14.41 2.46
C THR A 82 9.27 -14.87 1.04
N GLY A 83 9.18 -13.95 0.08
CA GLY A 83 8.73 -14.25 -1.29
C GLY A 83 7.24 -14.60 -1.40
N SER A 84 6.45 -14.35 -0.35
CA SER A 84 5.02 -14.63 -0.34
C SER A 84 4.26 -13.78 -1.35
N THR A 85 3.18 -14.31 -1.91
CA THR A 85 2.23 -13.53 -2.68
C THR A 85 1.31 -12.76 -1.72
N VAL A 86 1.19 -11.46 -1.91
CA VAL A 86 0.29 -10.62 -1.10
C VAL A 86 -0.83 -10.10 -1.97
N LEU A 87 -2.08 -10.37 -1.58
CA LEU A 87 -3.29 -9.82 -2.18
C LEU A 87 -3.93 -8.83 -1.21
N ILE A 88 -4.09 -7.58 -1.64
CA ILE A 88 -4.69 -6.52 -0.85
C ILE A 88 -6.00 -6.10 -1.51
N VAL A 89 -7.09 -6.12 -0.74
CA VAL A 89 -8.36 -5.53 -1.14
C VAL A 89 -8.49 -4.18 -0.46
N SER A 90 -8.66 -3.12 -1.23
CA SER A 90 -8.85 -1.77 -0.73
C SER A 90 -9.59 -0.89 -1.73
N HIS A 91 -10.21 0.17 -1.22
CA HIS A 91 -10.79 1.26 -2.03
C HIS A 91 -9.87 2.49 -2.12
N SER A 92 -8.71 2.47 -1.47
CA SER A 92 -7.74 3.56 -1.52
C SER A 92 -6.86 3.44 -2.75
N MET A 93 -7.10 4.27 -3.73
CA MET A 93 -6.29 4.31 -4.97
C MET A 93 -4.85 4.75 -4.70
N GLU A 94 -4.65 5.64 -3.71
CA GLU A 94 -3.33 6.07 -3.27
C GLU A 94 -2.50 4.92 -2.74
N ASP A 95 -3.10 4.05 -1.90
CA ASP A 95 -2.39 2.89 -1.35
C ASP A 95 -2.06 1.88 -2.46
N MET A 96 -3.03 1.60 -3.35
CA MET A 96 -2.80 0.70 -4.47
C MET A 96 -1.71 1.23 -5.40
N ALA A 97 -1.70 2.54 -5.66
CA ALA A 97 -0.68 3.18 -6.47
C ALA A 97 0.72 3.14 -5.84
N ARG A 98 0.80 3.18 -4.53
CA ARG A 98 2.08 3.23 -3.80
C ARG A 98 2.67 1.86 -3.52
N TYR A 99 1.83 0.87 -3.22
CA TYR A 99 2.27 -0.39 -2.63
C TYR A 99 2.05 -1.62 -3.52
N CYS A 100 1.21 -1.56 -4.55
CA CYS A 100 0.94 -2.69 -5.43
C CYS A 100 1.72 -2.62 -6.73
N ASP A 101 2.18 -3.77 -7.22
CA ASP A 101 2.81 -3.92 -8.52
C ASP A 101 1.76 -4.14 -9.61
N ASP A 102 0.81 -5.05 -9.35
CA ASP A 102 -0.34 -5.35 -10.20
C ASP A 102 -1.64 -4.92 -9.53
N VAL A 103 -2.62 -4.53 -10.33
CA VAL A 103 -3.94 -4.08 -9.87
C VAL A 103 -5.05 -4.82 -10.63
N ILE A 104 -6.05 -5.28 -9.89
CA ILE A 104 -7.28 -5.84 -10.43
C ILE A 104 -8.44 -4.93 -10.00
N VAL A 105 -9.10 -4.31 -10.96
CA VAL A 105 -10.27 -3.47 -10.73
C VAL A 105 -11.53 -4.27 -10.93
N MET A 106 -12.38 -4.30 -9.90
CA MET A 106 -13.66 -5.00 -9.95
C MET A 106 -14.83 -4.03 -9.93
N SER A 107 -15.82 -4.26 -10.79
CA SER A 107 -17.07 -3.51 -10.82
C SER A 107 -18.22 -4.45 -11.17
N GLY A 108 -19.35 -4.37 -10.45
CA GLY A 108 -20.50 -5.23 -10.68
C GLY A 108 -20.19 -6.73 -10.60
N ALA A 109 -19.33 -7.14 -9.65
CA ALA A 109 -18.83 -8.51 -9.46
C ALA A 109 -18.09 -9.10 -10.69
N LYS A 110 -17.52 -8.26 -11.54
CA LYS A 110 -16.70 -8.64 -12.70
C LYS A 110 -15.38 -7.90 -12.67
N VAL A 111 -14.34 -8.54 -13.23
CA VAL A 111 -13.07 -7.85 -13.49
C VAL A 111 -13.31 -6.86 -14.64
N LEU A 112 -13.03 -5.58 -14.38
CA LEU A 112 -13.12 -4.51 -15.37
C LEU A 112 -11.77 -4.28 -16.04
N LEU A 113 -10.71 -4.12 -15.23
CA LEU A 113 -9.33 -3.91 -15.66
C LEU A 113 -8.41 -4.80 -14.83
N GLN A 114 -7.33 -5.24 -15.44
CA GLN A 114 -6.29 -6.02 -14.76
C GLN A 114 -4.98 -5.82 -15.49
N GLY A 115 -3.89 -5.61 -14.75
CA GLY A 115 -2.55 -5.47 -15.30
C GLY A 115 -1.60 -4.78 -14.33
N GLU A 116 -0.44 -4.40 -14.84
CA GLU A 116 0.49 -3.59 -14.08
C GLU A 116 -0.15 -2.27 -13.63
N ARG A 117 0.24 -1.79 -12.47
CA ARG A 117 -0.25 -0.54 -11.87
C ARG A 117 -0.31 0.62 -12.88
N ALA A 118 0.77 0.79 -13.66
CA ALA A 118 0.87 1.88 -14.63
C ALA A 118 -0.16 1.75 -15.76
N GLU A 119 -0.44 0.53 -16.22
CA GLU A 119 -1.43 0.27 -17.26
C GLU A 119 -2.85 0.56 -16.75
N VAL A 120 -3.18 0.03 -15.58
CA VAL A 120 -4.53 0.20 -14.99
C VAL A 120 -4.83 1.67 -14.71
N PHE A 121 -3.91 2.41 -14.08
CA PHE A 121 -4.15 3.82 -13.77
C PHE A 121 -4.03 4.77 -14.97
N ALA A 122 -3.57 4.30 -16.13
CA ALA A 122 -3.67 5.06 -17.37
C ALA A 122 -5.13 5.19 -17.88
N HIS A 123 -6.03 4.29 -17.46
CA HIS A 123 -7.45 4.28 -17.83
C HIS A 123 -8.33 5.19 -16.95
N VAL A 124 -7.88 6.44 -16.72
CA VAL A 124 -8.52 7.43 -15.82
C VAL A 124 -10.03 7.57 -16.08
N ASP A 125 -10.41 7.74 -17.35
CA ASP A 125 -11.80 7.99 -17.72
C ASP A 125 -12.70 6.74 -17.55
N GLU A 126 -12.14 5.55 -17.64
CA GLU A 126 -12.84 4.29 -17.43
C GLU A 126 -13.05 4.01 -15.94
N LEU A 127 -12.03 4.25 -15.13
CA LEU A 127 -12.10 4.16 -13.66
C LEU A 127 -13.15 5.14 -13.12
N ALA A 128 -13.14 6.38 -13.56
CA ALA A 128 -14.09 7.40 -13.14
C ALA A 128 -15.58 7.00 -13.41
N LYS A 129 -15.87 6.29 -14.50
CA LYS A 129 -17.22 5.80 -14.81
C LYS A 129 -17.74 4.77 -13.82
N THR A 130 -16.87 4.09 -13.11
CA THR A 130 -17.24 3.06 -12.11
C THR A 130 -17.37 3.62 -10.70
N GLY A 131 -17.15 4.92 -10.52
CA GLY A 131 -17.11 5.57 -9.22
C GLY A 131 -15.79 5.36 -8.48
N LEU A 132 -14.82 4.72 -9.13
CA LEU A 132 -13.42 4.67 -8.67
C LEU A 132 -12.69 5.86 -9.27
N ASP A 133 -11.91 6.54 -8.46
CA ASP A 133 -11.05 7.63 -8.93
C ASP A 133 -9.63 7.12 -9.13
N VAL A 134 -8.79 7.93 -9.77
CA VAL A 134 -7.35 7.72 -9.76
C VAL A 134 -6.74 8.51 -8.60
N PRO A 135 -5.48 8.23 -8.21
CA PRO A 135 -4.82 9.05 -7.21
C PRO A 135 -4.92 10.54 -7.54
N GLN A 136 -5.19 11.38 -6.53
CA GLN A 136 -5.37 12.83 -6.71
C GLN A 136 -4.20 13.49 -7.45
N ILE A 137 -2.99 12.99 -7.20
CA ILE A 137 -1.78 13.47 -7.87
C ILE A 137 -1.81 13.20 -9.37
N THR A 138 -2.38 12.06 -9.82
CA THR A 138 -2.53 11.72 -11.24
C THR A 138 -3.47 12.71 -11.93
N HIS A 139 -4.55 13.13 -11.27
CA HIS A 139 -5.43 14.19 -11.73
C HIS A 139 -4.70 15.53 -11.89
N LEU A 140 -3.93 15.93 -10.88
CA LEU A 140 -3.12 17.15 -10.94
C LEU A 140 -2.18 17.14 -12.12
N MET A 141 -1.46 16.05 -12.33
CA MET A 141 -0.51 15.91 -13.44
C MET A 141 -1.23 15.94 -14.80
N LYS A 142 -2.44 15.39 -14.90
CA LYS A 142 -3.29 15.51 -16.11
C LYS A 142 -3.65 16.97 -16.38
N LEU A 143 -4.12 17.72 -15.37
CA LEU A 143 -4.47 19.15 -15.49
C LEU A 143 -3.27 20.02 -15.90
N LEU A 144 -2.07 19.74 -15.38
CA LEU A 144 -0.86 20.46 -15.76
C LEU A 144 -0.54 20.26 -17.24
N ARG A 145 -0.65 19.01 -17.76
CA ARG A 145 -0.46 18.74 -19.19
C ARG A 145 -1.49 19.45 -20.08
N GLU A 146 -2.76 19.46 -19.67
CA GLU A 146 -3.83 20.17 -20.40
C GLU A 146 -3.58 21.68 -20.47
N ARG A 147 -2.81 22.25 -19.52
CA ARG A 147 -2.35 23.64 -19.53
C ARG A 147 -1.01 23.86 -20.21
N GLY A 148 -0.47 22.85 -20.87
CA GLY A 148 0.76 22.96 -21.65
C GLY A 148 2.05 22.77 -20.84
N VAL A 149 1.97 22.33 -19.59
CA VAL A 149 3.17 22.00 -18.78
C VAL A 149 3.65 20.61 -19.18
N ASP A 150 4.94 20.51 -19.54
CA ASP A 150 5.56 19.26 -19.97
C ASP A 150 5.90 18.37 -18.77
N VAL A 151 4.91 17.64 -18.24
CA VAL A 151 5.05 16.68 -17.16
C VAL A 151 4.77 15.25 -17.62
N PRO A 152 5.42 14.24 -17.01
CA PRO A 152 5.20 12.83 -17.35
C PRO A 152 3.74 12.41 -17.20
N LYS A 153 3.32 11.41 -18.00
CA LYS A 153 1.96 10.85 -17.93
C LYS A 153 1.82 9.86 -16.77
N ASN A 154 2.87 9.09 -16.49
CA ASN A 154 2.83 7.98 -15.55
C ASN A 154 3.32 8.43 -14.17
N VAL A 155 2.50 9.22 -13.49
CA VAL A 155 2.75 9.73 -12.13
C VAL A 155 1.54 9.40 -11.28
N TYR A 156 1.74 8.55 -10.29
CA TYR A 156 0.67 7.97 -9.48
C TYR A 156 0.85 8.21 -7.98
N THR A 157 2.04 8.66 -7.57
CA THR A 157 2.36 8.99 -6.18
C THR A 157 2.85 10.42 -6.04
N VAL A 158 2.72 10.99 -4.83
CA VAL A 158 3.23 12.34 -4.53
C VAL A 158 4.74 12.40 -4.73
N ASP A 159 5.46 11.37 -4.32
CA ASP A 159 6.92 11.30 -4.44
C ASP A 159 7.37 11.33 -5.92
N GLU A 160 6.67 10.60 -6.79
CA GLU A 160 6.89 10.63 -8.25
C GLU A 160 6.62 12.02 -8.84
N ALA A 161 5.56 12.70 -8.36
CA ALA A 161 5.24 14.05 -8.82
C ALA A 161 6.26 15.09 -8.38
N VAL A 162 6.70 15.01 -7.13
CA VAL A 162 7.77 15.91 -6.60
C VAL A 162 9.02 15.75 -7.43
N ALA A 163 9.47 14.52 -7.72
CA ALA A 163 10.64 14.27 -8.54
C ALA A 163 10.48 14.82 -9.97
N ALA A 164 9.30 14.63 -10.59
CA ALA A 164 8.99 15.13 -11.92
C ALA A 164 8.98 16.67 -12.00
N LEU A 165 8.36 17.33 -11.02
CA LEU A 165 8.26 18.78 -10.96
C LEU A 165 9.60 19.43 -10.62
N HIS A 166 10.37 18.86 -9.70
CA HIS A 166 11.71 19.36 -9.36
C HIS A 166 12.61 19.42 -10.58
N GLY A 167 12.61 18.36 -11.40
CA GLY A 167 13.37 18.34 -12.65
C GLY A 167 12.91 19.36 -13.70
N LEU A 168 11.68 19.89 -13.60
CA LEU A 168 11.23 21.01 -14.46
C LEU A 168 11.75 22.36 -13.98
N PHE A 169 11.76 22.59 -12.67
CA PHE A 169 12.29 23.83 -12.10
C PHE A 169 13.79 23.98 -12.32
N GLU A 170 14.55 22.90 -12.21
CA GLU A 170 15.99 22.91 -12.51
C GLU A 170 16.26 23.23 -13.99
N ARG A 171 15.49 22.66 -14.93
CA ARG A 171 15.61 22.96 -16.37
C ARG A 171 15.10 24.33 -16.76
N GLY A 172 14.16 24.90 -16.00
CA GLY A 172 13.60 26.24 -16.23
C GLY A 172 14.44 27.37 -15.65
N GLY A 173 15.28 27.10 -14.65
CA GLY A 173 16.16 28.10 -14.01
C GLY A 173 17.33 28.59 -14.89
N ASP A 174 17.67 27.89 -15.96
CA ASP A 174 18.72 28.30 -16.92
C ASP A 174 18.20 29.24 -18.03
N ARG A 175 16.99 29.76 -17.92
CA ARG A 175 16.38 30.64 -18.93
C ARG A 175 15.98 32.02 -18.35
N VAL A 176 16.78 32.57 -17.45
CA VAL A 176 16.66 34.00 -17.06
C VAL A 176 17.99 34.70 -17.31
#